data_1c3aee30c7fcbb4650747f7e5b496b6b
#
_entry.id   1c3aee30c7fcbb4650747f7e5b496b6b
#
_cell.length_a   1.000
_cell.length_b   1.000
_cell.length_c   1.000
_cell.angle_alpha   90.00
_cell.angle_beta   90.00
_cell.angle_gamma   90.00
#
_symmetry.space_group_name_H-M   'P 1'
#
loop_
_entity.id
_entity.type
_entity.pdbx_description
1 polymer ?
#
loop_
_entity_poly.entity_id
_entity_poly.type
_entity_poly.pdbx_seq_one_letter_code
_entity_poly.pdbx_strand_id
1 'polypeptide(L)'
;LAPKGVEVVRYSSQNEIYLDMVAGRVDGTLADAIPVDEGFLKTDQGKGFAFVGPSFTDPAYFGEGAGIAVRKGDKALLDKLNAAILALRANGEYQKIQSKYFSFDIYGE
;
A
#
# COMPACT_ATOMS: atom_id res chain seq x y z
N LEU A 1 9.92 7.84 -13.77
CA LEU A 1 9.41 9.21 -13.52
C LEU A 1 10.37 10.27 -14.08
N ALA A 2 11.65 10.24 -13.75
CA ALA A 2 12.63 11.25 -14.19
C ALA A 2 12.65 11.48 -15.72
N PRO A 3 12.58 10.44 -16.60
CA PRO A 3 12.52 10.65 -18.06
C PRO A 3 11.29 11.42 -18.54
N LYS A 4 10.29 11.61 -17.69
CA LYS A 4 9.05 12.36 -17.99
C LYS A 4 9.07 13.78 -17.44
N GLY A 5 10.24 14.30 -17.00
CA GLY A 5 10.38 15.65 -16.47
C GLY A 5 9.93 15.80 -15.01
N VAL A 6 9.76 14.70 -14.30
CA VAL A 6 9.47 14.72 -12.85
C VAL A 6 10.79 14.80 -12.08
N GLU A 7 10.92 15.80 -11.24
CA GLU A 7 12.01 15.86 -10.27
C GLU A 7 11.76 14.85 -9.14
N VAL A 8 12.71 13.94 -8.90
CA VAL A 8 12.57 12.90 -7.89
C VAL A 8 13.44 13.24 -6.69
N VAL A 9 12.81 13.63 -5.60
CA VAL A 9 13.44 13.86 -4.30
C VAL A 9 13.38 12.57 -3.48
N ARG A 10 14.49 12.18 -2.85
CA ARG A 10 14.60 10.98 -2.04
C ARG A 10 14.70 11.34 -0.57
N TYR A 11 13.99 10.59 0.27
CA TYR A 11 13.92 10.79 1.72
C TYR A 11 14.34 9.52 2.46
N SER A 12 14.79 9.68 3.70
CA SER A 12 15.15 8.57 4.57
C SER A 12 13.94 7.93 5.26
N SER A 13 12.85 8.68 5.38
CA SER A 13 11.61 8.21 6.01
C SER A 13 10.37 8.80 5.36
N GLN A 14 9.26 8.12 5.53
CA GLN A 14 7.95 8.55 5.02
C GLN A 14 7.42 9.80 5.75
N ASN A 15 7.75 9.96 7.03
CA ASN A 15 7.36 11.14 7.78
C ASN A 15 8.00 12.43 7.26
N GLU A 16 9.25 12.36 6.81
CA GLU A 16 9.92 13.53 6.18
C GLU A 16 9.21 13.95 4.90
N ILE A 17 8.73 12.97 4.10
CA ILE A 17 7.94 13.24 2.89
C ILE A 17 6.66 14.00 3.26
N TYR A 18 5.93 13.54 4.27
CA TYR A 18 4.67 14.17 4.69
C TYR A 18 4.88 15.60 5.16
N LEU A 19 5.94 15.87 5.91
CA LEU A 19 6.29 17.24 6.32
C LEU A 19 6.57 18.15 5.12
N ASP A 20 7.27 17.63 4.12
CA ASP A 20 7.59 18.39 2.91
C ASP A 20 6.37 18.60 2.00
N MET A 21 5.45 17.62 1.93
CA MET A 21 4.17 17.79 1.25
C MET A 21 3.33 18.89 1.90
N VAL A 22 3.19 18.87 3.23
CA VAL A 22 2.43 19.89 3.99
C VAL A 22 3.07 21.27 3.84
N ALA A 23 4.39 21.35 3.78
CA ALA A 23 5.12 22.59 3.57
C ALA A 23 5.17 23.08 2.11
N GLY A 24 4.60 22.31 1.16
CA GLY A 24 4.59 22.65 -0.26
C GLY A 24 5.96 22.57 -0.94
N ARG A 25 6.90 21.80 -0.38
CA ARG A 25 8.22 21.57 -0.98
C ARG A 25 8.27 20.45 -2.00
N VAL A 26 7.30 19.54 -1.94
CA VAL A 26 7.04 18.53 -2.95
C VAL A 26 5.54 18.46 -3.25
N ASP A 27 5.20 18.14 -4.49
CA ASP A 27 3.81 18.14 -4.97
C ASP A 27 3.07 16.83 -4.68
N GLY A 28 3.79 15.74 -4.44
CA GLY A 28 3.20 14.43 -4.19
C GLY A 28 4.21 13.35 -3.86
N THR A 29 3.73 12.18 -3.50
CA THR A 29 4.56 11.00 -3.25
C THR A 29 4.01 9.77 -3.96
N LEU A 30 4.91 8.86 -4.34
CA LEU A 30 4.58 7.51 -4.79
C LEU A 30 5.03 6.54 -3.71
N ALA A 31 4.10 5.93 -3.04
CA ALA A 31 4.34 5.01 -1.92
C ALA A 31 3.20 4.00 -1.78
N ASP A 32 3.37 3.03 -0.90
CA ASP A 32 2.33 2.04 -0.60
C ASP A 32 1.07 2.72 -0.05
N ALA A 33 -0.09 2.32 -0.57
CA ALA A 33 -1.37 2.96 -0.27
C ALA A 33 -1.75 2.88 1.22
N ILE A 34 -1.55 1.72 1.86
CA ILE A 34 -1.94 1.52 3.27
C ILE A 34 -1.18 2.44 4.22
N PRO A 35 0.17 2.52 4.20
CA PRO A 35 0.90 3.46 5.04
C PRO A 35 0.54 4.93 4.78
N VAL A 36 0.26 5.31 3.53
CA VAL A 36 -0.16 6.68 3.20
C VAL A 36 -1.55 6.97 3.74
N ASP A 37 -2.50 6.05 3.58
CA ASP A 37 -3.87 6.22 4.09
C ASP A 37 -3.88 6.34 5.62
N GLU A 38 -3.31 5.37 6.31
CA GLU A 38 -3.32 5.31 7.77
C GLU A 38 -2.38 6.34 8.42
N GLY A 39 -1.19 6.54 7.86
CA GLY A 39 -0.16 7.39 8.45
C GLY A 39 -0.26 8.86 8.08
N PHE A 40 -1.05 9.21 7.07
CA PHE A 40 -1.13 10.59 6.59
C PHE A 40 -2.55 11.03 6.26
N LEU A 41 -3.24 10.41 5.30
CA LEU A 41 -4.53 10.92 4.80
C LEU A 41 -5.62 10.95 5.87
N LYS A 42 -5.62 10.02 6.81
CA LYS A 42 -6.55 9.98 7.95
C LYS A 42 -6.15 10.90 9.12
N THR A 43 -5.03 11.59 9.02
CA THR A 43 -4.57 12.55 10.04
C THR A 43 -5.00 13.97 9.72
N ASP A 44 -4.88 14.88 10.69
CA ASP A 44 -5.13 16.31 10.46
C ASP A 44 -4.20 16.93 9.42
N GLN A 45 -2.96 16.44 9.31
CA GLN A 45 -1.98 16.90 8.33
C GLN A 45 -2.33 16.48 6.90
N GLY A 46 -3.03 15.35 6.74
CA GLY A 46 -3.47 14.84 5.45
C GLY A 46 -4.70 15.55 4.88
N LYS A 47 -5.34 16.44 5.64
CA LYS A 47 -6.50 17.22 5.15
C LYS A 47 -6.10 18.06 3.93
N GLY A 48 -6.81 17.89 2.85
CA GLY A 48 -6.50 18.56 1.57
C GLY A 48 -5.63 17.74 0.61
N PHE A 49 -5.21 16.54 1.01
CA PHE A 49 -4.52 15.59 0.15
C PHE A 49 -5.42 14.39 -0.17
N ALA A 50 -5.18 13.75 -1.30
CA ALA A 50 -5.92 12.58 -1.73
C ALA A 50 -5.07 11.68 -2.62
N PHE A 51 -5.46 10.41 -2.75
CA PHE A 51 -4.93 9.56 -3.80
C PHE A 51 -5.35 10.08 -5.18
N VAL A 52 -4.42 10.08 -6.13
CA VAL A 52 -4.67 10.48 -7.52
C VAL A 52 -4.07 9.45 -8.48
N GLY A 53 -4.75 9.24 -9.59
CA GLY A 53 -4.33 8.29 -10.63
C GLY A 53 -4.66 6.83 -10.29
N PRO A 54 -4.22 5.89 -11.15
CA PRO A 54 -4.47 4.46 -10.96
C PRO A 54 -3.54 3.86 -9.90
N SER A 55 -3.95 2.73 -9.33
CA SER A 55 -3.03 1.86 -8.58
C SER A 55 -2.03 1.22 -9.52
N PHE A 56 -0.79 1.10 -9.08
CA PHE A 56 0.28 0.47 -9.82
C PHE A 56 0.63 -0.87 -9.14
N THR A 57 0.49 -1.95 -9.89
CA THR A 57 0.64 -3.33 -9.37
C THR A 57 1.65 -4.16 -10.16
N ASP A 58 2.42 -3.55 -11.08
CA ASP A 58 3.39 -4.27 -11.91
C ASP A 58 4.48 -4.91 -11.03
N PRO A 59 4.57 -6.27 -10.97
CA PRO A 59 5.51 -6.97 -10.11
C PRO A 59 6.97 -6.67 -10.42
N ALA A 60 7.29 -6.23 -11.65
CA ALA A 60 8.65 -5.85 -12.04
C ALA A 60 9.16 -4.61 -11.29
N TYR A 61 8.26 -3.76 -10.80
CA TYR A 61 8.60 -2.52 -10.09
C TYR A 61 8.18 -2.52 -8.63
N PHE A 62 7.08 -3.19 -8.28
CA PHE A 62 6.46 -3.13 -6.95
C PHE A 62 6.50 -4.45 -6.19
N GLY A 63 7.08 -5.51 -6.80
CA GLY A 63 7.11 -6.85 -6.23
C GLY A 63 5.74 -7.53 -6.28
N GLU A 64 5.65 -8.70 -5.66
CA GLU A 64 4.43 -9.54 -5.69
C GLU A 64 3.43 -9.23 -4.57
N GLY A 65 3.63 -8.13 -3.85
CA GLY A 65 2.76 -7.70 -2.76
C GLY A 65 3.24 -8.13 -1.37
N ALA A 66 2.38 -7.96 -0.37
CA ALA A 66 2.66 -8.35 1.01
C ALA A 66 2.45 -9.85 1.21
N GLY A 67 3.33 -10.47 1.96
CA GLY A 67 3.28 -11.90 2.25
C GLY A 67 3.42 -12.24 3.73
N ILE A 68 2.93 -13.41 4.12
CA ILE A 68 3.15 -13.98 5.45
C ILE A 68 4.41 -14.83 5.42
N ALA A 69 5.43 -14.44 6.19
CA ALA A 69 6.68 -15.22 6.26
C ALA A 69 6.50 -16.44 7.15
N VAL A 70 6.95 -17.58 6.66
CA VAL A 70 7.01 -18.85 7.41
C VAL A 70 8.44 -19.41 7.41
N ARG A 71 8.75 -20.38 8.30
CA ARG A 71 10.06 -21.04 8.28
C ARG A 71 10.26 -21.78 6.97
N LYS A 72 11.49 -21.74 6.45
CA LYS A 72 11.87 -22.59 5.30
C LYS A 72 11.59 -24.06 5.63
N GLY A 73 10.91 -24.76 4.73
CA GLY A 73 10.54 -26.15 4.92
C GLY A 73 9.21 -26.40 5.62
N ASP A 74 8.58 -25.39 6.24
CA ASP A 74 7.23 -25.54 6.81
C ASP A 74 6.15 -25.42 5.73
N LYS A 75 6.20 -26.35 4.80
CA LYS A 75 5.28 -26.41 3.67
C LYS A 75 3.84 -26.61 4.10
N ALA A 76 3.62 -27.38 5.17
CA ALA A 76 2.28 -27.64 5.68
C ALA A 76 1.58 -26.37 6.18
N LEU A 77 2.31 -25.48 6.87
CA LEU A 77 1.76 -24.18 7.30
C LEU A 77 1.56 -23.25 6.12
N LEU A 78 2.52 -23.19 5.19
CA LEU A 78 2.40 -22.39 3.97
C LEU A 78 1.13 -22.73 3.18
N ASP A 79 0.92 -24.04 2.91
CA ASP A 79 -0.25 -24.51 2.15
C ASP A 79 -1.56 -24.19 2.88
N LYS A 80 -1.60 -24.34 4.21
CA LYS A 80 -2.78 -23.97 5.01
C LYS A 80 -3.09 -22.47 4.96
N LEU A 81 -2.09 -21.61 5.07
CA LEU A 81 -2.26 -20.16 5.02
C LEU A 81 -2.76 -19.71 3.64
N ASN A 82 -2.16 -20.21 2.57
CA ASN A 82 -2.59 -19.90 1.21
C ASN A 82 -4.04 -20.37 0.96
N ALA A 83 -4.38 -21.59 1.38
CA ALA A 83 -5.75 -22.09 1.26
C ALA A 83 -6.76 -21.26 2.07
N ALA A 84 -6.39 -20.81 3.27
CA ALA A 84 -7.24 -19.96 4.11
C ALA A 84 -7.50 -18.59 3.46
N ILE A 85 -6.47 -17.94 2.91
CA ILE A 85 -6.62 -16.66 2.20
C ILE A 85 -7.57 -16.80 1.01
N LEU A 86 -7.38 -17.85 0.19
CA LEU A 86 -8.26 -18.11 -0.96
C LEU A 86 -9.71 -18.37 -0.52
N ALA A 87 -9.92 -19.14 0.55
CA ALA A 87 -11.25 -19.40 1.09
C ALA A 87 -11.94 -18.15 1.61
N LEU A 88 -11.21 -17.28 2.34
CA LEU A 88 -11.73 -16.00 2.84
C LEU A 88 -12.12 -15.05 1.70
N ARG A 89 -11.38 -15.08 0.59
CA ARG A 89 -11.75 -14.31 -0.61
C ARG A 89 -12.99 -14.87 -1.27
N ALA A 90 -13.05 -16.19 -1.45
CA ALA A 90 -14.15 -16.87 -2.14
C ALA A 90 -15.49 -16.72 -1.40
N ASN A 91 -15.48 -16.72 -0.07
CA ASN A 91 -16.71 -16.61 0.74
C ASN A 91 -17.10 -15.16 1.10
N GLY A 92 -16.33 -14.15 0.67
CA GLY A 92 -16.59 -12.74 0.91
C GLY A 92 -16.19 -12.21 2.29
N GLU A 93 -15.67 -13.04 3.18
CA GLU A 93 -15.24 -12.58 4.52
C GLU A 93 -14.02 -11.65 4.43
N TYR A 94 -13.11 -11.88 3.47
CA TYR A 94 -11.99 -10.97 3.23
C TYR A 94 -12.49 -9.55 2.93
N GLN A 95 -13.42 -9.42 1.98
CA GLN A 95 -14.02 -8.13 1.61
C GLN A 95 -14.76 -7.48 2.77
N LYS A 96 -15.51 -8.26 3.55
CA LYS A 96 -16.22 -7.76 4.73
C LYS A 96 -15.29 -7.25 5.83
N ILE A 97 -14.13 -7.89 6.00
CA ILE A 97 -13.12 -7.43 6.97
C ILE A 97 -12.45 -6.16 6.46
N GLN A 98 -11.93 -6.16 5.22
CA GLN A 98 -11.19 -5.03 4.69
C GLN A 98 -12.05 -3.75 4.62
N SER A 99 -13.34 -3.85 4.25
CA SER A 99 -14.23 -2.68 4.14
C SER A 99 -14.50 -1.95 5.46
N LYS A 100 -14.13 -2.54 6.60
CA LYS A 100 -14.18 -1.87 7.91
C LYS A 100 -13.02 -0.88 8.10
N TYR A 101 -11.94 -1.04 7.35
CA TYR A 101 -10.69 -0.30 7.51
C TYR A 101 -10.36 0.55 6.29
N PHE A 102 -10.65 0.05 5.07
CA PHE A 102 -10.26 0.67 3.82
C PHE A 102 -11.44 0.83 2.88
N SER A 103 -11.48 1.95 2.17
CA SER A 103 -12.47 2.23 1.11
C SER A 103 -12.05 1.70 -0.26
N PHE A 104 -10.87 1.09 -0.36
CA PHE A 104 -10.31 0.51 -1.59
C PHE A 104 -9.89 -0.95 -1.35
N ASP A 105 -9.72 -1.72 -2.43
CA ASP A 105 -9.28 -3.10 -2.34
C ASP A 105 -7.78 -3.16 -2.01
N ILE A 106 -7.43 -3.78 -0.87
CA ILE A 106 -6.05 -3.92 -0.40
C ILE A 106 -5.37 -5.20 -0.90
N TYR A 107 -6.14 -6.13 -1.49
CA TYR A 107 -5.55 -7.36 -2.02
C TYR A 107 -4.79 -7.09 -3.32
N GLY A 108 -5.32 -6.18 -4.15
CA GLY A 108 -4.85 -5.94 -5.50
C GLY A 108 -5.30 -7.03 -6.49
N GLU A 109 -4.98 -6.82 -7.74
CA GLU A 109 -5.18 -7.78 -8.83
C GLU A 109 -3.87 -8.48 -9.17
#